data_3a153f860a8d3e223a1762ee5cae3863
#
_entry.id   3a153f860a8d3e223a1762ee5cae3863
#
_cell.length_a   1.000
_cell.length_b   1.000
_cell.length_c   1.000
_cell.angle_alpha   90.00
_cell.angle_beta   90.00
_cell.angle_gamma   90.00
#
_symmetry.space_group_name_H-M   'P 1'
#
loop_
_entity.id
_entity.type
_entity.pdbx_description
1 polymer ?
#
loop_
_entity_poly.entity_id
_entity_poly.type
_entity_poly.pdbx_seq_one_letter_code
_entity_poly.pdbx_strand_id
1 'polypeptide(L)'
;MRQGQDATEAFQAAVTSAVTDILTIIGEDASGAGDFAASLGKPTLKLLFEQKYLAQCVDEQVETYNDIRRCEAMGERHITLTNPYNTQGGMNRVPKRLPYGNDSVLNNPTIAEAYGDGFYVYDQPVWWAGGSR
;
A
#
# COMPACT_ATOMS: atom_id res chain seq x y z
N MET A 1 4.27 -17.64 -4.08
CA MET A 1 4.44 -19.00 -3.48
C MET A 1 4.34 -20.03 -4.59
N ARG A 2 5.30 -20.96 -4.69
CA ARG A 2 5.10 -22.16 -5.52
C ARG A 2 4.00 -23.00 -4.87
N GLN A 3 3.02 -23.42 -5.67
CA GLN A 3 1.92 -24.25 -5.16
C GLN A 3 2.48 -25.48 -4.44
N GLY A 4 2.05 -25.69 -3.19
CA GLY A 4 2.37 -26.88 -2.39
C GLY A 4 3.60 -26.82 -1.49
N GLN A 5 4.39 -25.71 -1.46
CA GLN A 5 5.48 -25.57 -0.49
C GLN A 5 5.01 -24.83 0.77
N ASP A 6 5.38 -25.34 1.93
CA ASP A 6 5.21 -24.62 3.20
C ASP A 6 6.20 -23.46 3.25
N ALA A 7 5.69 -22.24 3.33
CA ALA A 7 6.49 -21.02 3.36
C ALA A 7 6.56 -20.40 4.77
N THR A 8 6.13 -21.11 5.80
CA THR A 8 6.01 -20.58 7.16
C THR A 8 7.35 -20.11 7.71
N GLU A 9 8.40 -20.91 7.59
CA GLU A 9 9.72 -20.56 8.07
C GLU A 9 10.29 -19.34 7.34
N ALA A 10 10.19 -19.31 6.00
CA ALA A 10 10.66 -18.17 5.21
C ALA A 10 9.87 -16.89 5.52
N PHE A 11 8.57 -16.99 5.74
CA PHE A 11 7.71 -15.87 6.13
C PHE A 11 8.11 -15.33 7.50
N GLN A 12 8.26 -16.21 8.50
CA GLN A 12 8.63 -15.81 9.85
C GLN A 12 10.04 -15.19 9.91
N ALA A 13 10.99 -15.73 9.15
CA ALA A 13 12.32 -15.15 9.03
C ALA A 13 12.29 -13.74 8.43
N ALA A 14 11.52 -13.53 7.37
CA ALA A 14 11.36 -12.21 6.74
C ALA A 14 10.70 -11.21 7.69
N VAL A 15 9.65 -11.60 8.41
CA VAL A 15 9.00 -10.73 9.42
C VAL A 15 9.95 -10.39 10.56
N THR A 16 10.69 -11.37 11.07
CA THR A 16 11.69 -11.16 12.13
C THR A 16 12.72 -10.12 11.68
N SER A 17 13.27 -10.26 10.48
CA SER A 17 14.23 -9.29 9.93
C SER A 17 13.63 -7.90 9.84
N ALA A 18 12.46 -7.74 9.21
CA ALA A 18 11.82 -6.44 9.04
C ALA A 18 11.50 -5.75 10.36
N VAL A 19 10.99 -6.50 11.37
CA VAL A 19 10.70 -5.94 12.69
C VAL A 19 11.99 -5.54 13.40
N THR A 20 13.03 -6.37 13.33
CA THR A 20 14.35 -6.08 13.91
C THR A 20 14.94 -4.79 13.31
N ASP A 21 14.89 -4.64 12.00
CA ASP A 21 15.41 -3.46 11.29
C ASP A 21 14.69 -2.20 11.73
N ILE A 22 13.35 -2.21 11.74
CA ILE A 22 12.55 -1.05 12.16
C ILE A 22 12.84 -0.69 13.63
N LEU A 23 12.80 -1.65 14.54
CA LEU A 23 13.04 -1.39 15.96
C LEU A 23 14.46 -0.87 16.20
N THR A 24 15.46 -1.39 15.48
CA THR A 24 16.84 -0.90 15.54
C THR A 24 16.95 0.57 15.08
N ILE A 25 16.26 0.93 13.97
CA ILE A 25 16.26 2.30 13.44
C ILE A 25 15.67 3.29 14.45
N ILE A 26 14.60 2.91 15.14
CA ILE A 26 13.96 3.78 16.14
C ILE A 26 14.59 3.70 17.53
N GLY A 27 15.60 2.85 17.72
CA GLY A 27 16.34 2.71 18.98
C GLY A 27 15.63 1.88 20.05
N GLU A 28 14.70 1.01 19.64
CA GLU A 28 13.93 0.14 20.52
C GLU A 28 14.50 -1.30 20.57
N ASP A 29 14.16 -2.05 21.63
CA ASP A 29 14.58 -3.44 21.80
C ASP A 29 13.90 -4.38 20.80
N ALA A 30 14.70 -5.06 20.01
CA ALA A 30 14.25 -6.01 18.99
C ALA A 30 14.24 -7.48 19.45
N SER A 31 14.53 -7.77 20.72
CA SER A 31 14.65 -9.15 21.21
C SER A 31 13.36 -9.98 21.04
N GLY A 32 12.20 -9.35 21.04
CA GLY A 32 10.89 -9.99 20.85
C GLY A 32 10.47 -10.22 19.38
N ALA A 33 11.27 -9.78 18.39
CA ALA A 33 10.88 -9.86 16.98
C ALA A 33 10.62 -11.29 16.48
N GLY A 34 11.42 -12.26 16.94
CA GLY A 34 11.24 -13.68 16.61
C GLY A 34 9.96 -14.27 17.20
N ASP A 35 9.65 -13.96 18.44
CA ASP A 35 8.42 -14.42 19.12
C ASP A 35 7.18 -13.81 18.46
N PHE A 36 7.25 -12.54 18.08
CA PHE A 36 6.18 -11.90 17.30
C PHE A 36 5.97 -12.62 15.97
N ALA A 37 7.02 -12.85 15.19
CA ALA A 37 6.92 -13.55 13.91
C ALA A 37 6.34 -14.96 14.06
N ALA A 38 6.76 -15.70 15.09
CA ALA A 38 6.24 -17.04 15.41
C ALA A 38 4.74 -17.00 15.76
N SER A 39 4.30 -15.98 16.48
CA SER A 39 2.88 -15.81 16.86
C SER A 39 1.93 -15.65 15.69
N LEU A 40 2.41 -15.19 14.54
CA LEU A 40 1.61 -15.01 13.32
C LEU A 40 1.22 -16.36 12.66
N GLY A 41 1.95 -17.44 12.98
CA GLY A 41 1.65 -18.77 12.48
C GLY A 41 1.86 -18.94 10.97
N LYS A 42 0.99 -19.74 10.33
CA LYS A 42 1.10 -20.05 8.91
C LYS A 42 0.65 -18.88 8.03
N PRO A 43 1.45 -18.48 7.03
CA PRO A 43 1.12 -17.34 6.18
C PRO A 43 -0.08 -17.60 5.28
N THR A 44 -1.00 -16.64 5.26
CA THR A 44 -2.02 -16.48 4.23
C THR A 44 -1.63 -15.31 3.33
N LEU A 45 -2.21 -15.20 2.13
CA LEU A 45 -1.96 -14.03 1.27
C LEU A 45 -2.34 -12.73 1.98
N LYS A 46 -3.45 -12.71 2.69
CA LYS A 46 -3.86 -11.54 3.49
C LYS A 46 -2.80 -11.16 4.51
N LEU A 47 -2.38 -12.11 5.34
CA LEU A 47 -1.37 -11.87 6.37
C LEU A 47 -0.03 -11.40 5.78
N LEU A 48 0.38 -11.99 4.65
CA LEU A 48 1.60 -11.59 3.95
C LEU A 48 1.53 -10.14 3.48
N PHE A 49 0.43 -9.73 2.85
CA PHE A 49 0.26 -8.35 2.40
C PHE A 49 0.13 -7.36 3.58
N GLU A 50 -0.52 -7.75 4.68
CA GLU A 50 -0.60 -6.93 5.88
C GLU A 50 0.79 -6.69 6.49
N GLN A 51 1.62 -7.73 6.62
CA GLN A 51 3.00 -7.58 7.15
C GLN A 51 3.89 -6.80 6.18
N LYS A 52 3.77 -7.02 4.87
CA LYS A 52 4.47 -6.24 3.87
C LYS A 52 4.09 -4.76 3.92
N TYR A 53 2.80 -4.46 4.06
CA TYR A 53 2.31 -3.09 4.23
C TYR A 53 2.95 -2.40 5.43
N LEU A 54 2.98 -3.07 6.59
CA LEU A 54 3.60 -2.53 7.80
C LEU A 54 5.10 -2.29 7.62
N ALA A 55 5.82 -3.21 6.98
CA ALA A 55 7.24 -3.06 6.72
C ALA A 55 7.57 -1.89 5.77
N GLN A 56 6.69 -1.60 4.81
CA GLN A 56 6.89 -0.56 3.80
C GLN A 56 6.30 0.81 4.18
N CYS A 57 5.57 0.91 5.29
CA CYS A 57 4.80 2.12 5.61
C CYS A 57 5.67 3.37 5.85
N VAL A 58 6.93 3.22 6.19
CA VAL A 58 7.86 4.35 6.45
C VAL A 58 8.57 4.78 5.17
N ASP A 59 9.20 3.86 4.45
CA ASP A 59 10.16 4.21 3.39
C ASP A 59 9.68 3.87 1.98
N GLU A 60 8.75 2.92 1.81
CA GLU A 60 8.36 2.39 0.51
C GLU A 60 6.86 2.49 0.21
N GLN A 61 6.24 3.62 0.52
CA GLN A 61 4.79 3.81 0.37
C GLN A 61 4.33 3.67 -1.10
N VAL A 62 5.19 3.98 -2.07
CA VAL A 62 4.88 3.82 -3.51
C VAL A 62 4.71 2.35 -3.86
N GLU A 63 5.57 1.47 -3.33
CA GLU A 63 5.45 0.03 -3.54
C GLU A 63 4.20 -0.55 -2.88
N THR A 64 3.87 -0.09 -1.69
CA THR A 64 2.60 -0.41 -1.03
C THR A 64 1.40 -0.02 -1.89
N TYR A 65 1.40 1.18 -2.44
CA TYR A 65 0.34 1.66 -3.33
C TYR A 65 0.23 0.80 -4.59
N ASN A 66 1.35 0.44 -5.20
CA ASN A 66 1.40 -0.43 -6.37
C ASN A 66 0.86 -1.83 -6.08
N ASP A 67 1.19 -2.40 -4.92
CA ASP A 67 0.68 -3.71 -4.49
C ASP A 67 -0.85 -3.70 -4.30
N ILE A 68 -1.38 -2.67 -3.64
CA ILE A 68 -2.83 -2.51 -3.44
C ILE A 68 -3.53 -2.44 -4.80
N ARG A 69 -3.03 -1.61 -5.71
CA ARG A 69 -3.62 -1.46 -7.04
C ARG A 69 -3.54 -2.72 -7.88
N ARG A 70 -2.41 -3.43 -7.81
CA ARG A 70 -2.25 -4.71 -8.52
C ARG A 70 -3.23 -5.76 -8.00
N CYS A 71 -3.39 -5.88 -6.68
CA CYS A 71 -4.34 -6.80 -6.09
C CYS A 71 -5.79 -6.45 -6.47
N GLU A 72 -6.16 -5.17 -6.42
CA GLU A 72 -7.49 -4.72 -6.85
C GLU A 72 -7.76 -5.02 -8.33
N ALA A 73 -6.77 -4.85 -9.21
CA ALA A 73 -6.89 -5.20 -10.63
C ALA A 73 -7.10 -6.69 -10.88
N MET A 74 -6.61 -7.54 -9.97
CA MET A 74 -6.84 -9.00 -10.00
C MET A 74 -8.14 -9.43 -9.31
N GLY A 75 -8.94 -8.48 -8.81
CA GLY A 75 -10.16 -8.76 -8.06
C GLY A 75 -9.91 -9.23 -6.62
N GLU A 76 -8.71 -9.05 -6.10
CA GLU A 76 -8.31 -9.46 -4.76
C GLU A 76 -8.07 -8.22 -3.88
N ARG A 77 -8.60 -8.27 -2.66
CA ARG A 77 -8.39 -7.19 -1.68
C ARG A 77 -7.86 -7.76 -0.38
N HIS A 78 -6.54 -7.76 -0.25
CA HIS A 78 -5.86 -8.30 0.93
C HIS A 78 -5.66 -7.28 2.02
N ILE A 79 -5.58 -6.00 1.67
CA ILE A 79 -5.42 -4.88 2.62
C ILE A 79 -6.69 -4.05 2.62
N THR A 80 -7.28 -3.86 3.79
CA THR A 80 -8.39 -2.93 3.99
C THR A 80 -7.86 -1.69 4.69
N LEU A 81 -7.73 -0.60 3.93
CA LEU A 81 -7.35 0.68 4.48
C LEU A 81 -8.60 1.44 4.90
N THR A 82 -8.58 1.96 6.11
CA THR A 82 -9.61 2.89 6.61
C THR A 82 -8.93 4.20 6.97
N ASN A 83 -9.26 5.26 6.23
CA ASN A 83 -8.80 6.61 6.55
C ASN A 83 -10.00 7.49 6.92
N PRO A 84 -10.32 7.62 8.21
CA PRO A 84 -11.47 8.40 8.68
C PRO A 84 -11.34 9.90 8.37
N TYR A 85 -10.12 10.37 8.12
CA TYR A 85 -9.86 11.77 7.80
C TYR A 85 -9.84 12.05 6.28
N ASN A 86 -10.08 11.06 5.45
CA ASN A 86 -10.20 11.27 4.01
C ASN A 86 -11.56 11.90 3.67
N THR A 87 -11.56 13.20 3.53
CA THR A 87 -12.78 13.98 3.23
C THR A 87 -13.16 13.95 1.76
N GLN A 88 -12.26 13.54 0.88
CA GLN A 88 -12.47 13.61 -0.57
C GLN A 88 -12.89 12.29 -1.21
N GLY A 89 -12.26 11.21 -0.85
CA GLY A 89 -12.52 9.92 -1.50
C GLY A 89 -13.42 8.97 -0.71
N GLY A 90 -13.72 9.30 0.54
CA GLY A 90 -14.32 8.38 1.50
C GLY A 90 -13.29 7.45 2.14
N MET A 91 -13.66 6.87 3.29
CA MET A 91 -12.72 6.19 4.19
C MET A 91 -11.97 4.99 3.59
N ASN A 92 -12.54 4.34 2.58
CA ASN A 92 -12.02 3.07 2.04
C ASN A 92 -11.61 3.18 0.56
N ARG A 93 -11.45 4.39 0.04
CA ARG A 93 -11.07 4.58 -1.38
C ARG A 93 -9.57 4.77 -1.52
N VAL A 94 -9.00 4.06 -2.48
CA VAL A 94 -7.60 4.19 -2.89
C VAL A 94 -7.55 5.07 -4.14
N PRO A 95 -6.60 6.03 -4.23
CA PRO A 95 -6.42 6.83 -5.44
C PRO A 95 -6.18 5.96 -6.67
N LYS A 96 -6.83 6.26 -7.78
CA LYS A 96 -6.65 5.56 -9.06
C LYS A 96 -5.49 6.12 -9.87
N ARG A 97 -5.04 7.31 -9.53
CA ARG A 97 -3.93 8.02 -10.18
C ARG A 97 -3.26 8.99 -9.21
N LEU A 98 -2.07 9.41 -9.55
CA LEU A 98 -1.42 10.52 -8.87
C LEU A 98 -2.06 11.85 -9.28
N PRO A 99 -2.07 12.86 -8.39
CA PRO A 99 -2.53 14.19 -8.73
C PRO A 99 -1.59 14.86 -9.75
N TYR A 100 -2.10 15.83 -10.48
CA TYR A 100 -1.25 16.69 -11.29
C TYR A 100 -0.30 17.49 -10.41
N GLY A 101 0.92 17.71 -10.89
CA GLY A 101 1.87 18.58 -10.20
C GLY A 101 1.37 20.01 -10.10
N ASN A 102 1.69 20.69 -9.01
CA ASN A 102 1.22 22.06 -8.76
C ASN A 102 1.59 23.02 -9.87
N ASP A 103 2.81 22.95 -10.41
CA ASP A 103 3.25 23.80 -11.51
C ASP A 103 2.45 23.57 -12.78
N SER A 104 2.04 22.32 -13.05
CA SER A 104 1.18 22.00 -14.19
C SER A 104 -0.21 22.60 -14.04
N VAL A 105 -0.77 22.57 -12.82
CA VAL A 105 -2.08 23.16 -12.53
C VAL A 105 -2.05 24.68 -12.67
N LEU A 106 -0.99 25.33 -12.16
CA LEU A 106 -0.87 26.78 -12.21
C LEU A 106 -0.63 27.35 -13.62
N ASN A 107 0.09 26.61 -14.47
CA ASN A 107 0.55 27.11 -15.76
C ASN A 107 -0.28 26.58 -16.95
N ASN A 108 -1.22 25.66 -16.73
CA ASN A 108 -2.06 25.12 -17.79
C ASN A 108 -3.54 25.21 -17.42
N PRO A 109 -4.29 26.13 -18.03
CA PRO A 109 -5.70 26.33 -17.71
C PRO A 109 -6.56 25.07 -17.90
N THR A 110 -6.27 24.23 -18.90
CA THR A 110 -6.99 22.97 -19.14
C THR A 110 -6.80 21.99 -17.99
N ILE A 111 -5.60 21.91 -17.42
CA ILE A 111 -5.31 21.08 -16.25
C ILE A 111 -5.95 21.69 -15.00
N ALA A 112 -5.90 23.00 -14.85
CA ALA A 112 -6.53 23.70 -13.74
C ALA A 112 -8.05 23.46 -13.69
N GLU A 113 -8.72 23.47 -14.85
CA GLU A 113 -10.14 23.14 -14.95
C GLU A 113 -10.45 21.68 -14.57
N ALA A 114 -9.64 20.73 -15.05
CA ALA A 114 -9.78 19.32 -14.75
C ALA A 114 -9.41 18.97 -13.28
N TYR A 115 -8.59 19.80 -12.63
CA TYR A 115 -8.17 19.60 -11.25
C TYR A 115 -9.35 19.73 -10.27
N GLY A 116 -10.19 20.76 -10.47
CA GLY A 116 -11.43 20.99 -9.73
C GLY A 116 -11.26 20.86 -8.20
N ASP A 117 -12.06 20.00 -7.59
CA ASP A 117 -12.07 19.71 -6.17
C ASP A 117 -11.12 18.56 -5.75
N GLY A 118 -10.38 17.98 -6.70
CA GLY A 118 -9.46 16.87 -6.46
C GLY A 118 -10.09 15.48 -6.53
N PHE A 119 -11.40 15.34 -6.71
CA PHE A 119 -12.08 14.04 -6.82
C PHE A 119 -11.60 13.20 -8.00
N TYR A 120 -11.09 13.82 -9.05
CA TYR A 120 -10.58 13.12 -10.24
C TYR A 120 -9.51 12.05 -9.90
N VAL A 121 -8.78 12.22 -8.81
CA VAL A 121 -7.78 11.25 -8.33
C VAL A 121 -8.43 9.91 -8.00
N TYR A 122 -9.67 9.91 -7.51
CA TYR A 122 -10.41 8.71 -7.11
C TYR A 122 -11.34 8.17 -8.21
N ASP A 123 -11.87 9.02 -9.07
CA ASP A 123 -12.92 8.68 -10.02
C ASP A 123 -12.43 8.48 -11.44
N GLN A 124 -11.36 9.17 -11.82
CA GLN A 124 -10.86 9.19 -13.20
C GLN A 124 -9.55 8.39 -13.33
N PRO A 125 -9.59 7.12 -13.70
CA PRO A 125 -8.39 6.38 -14.00
C PRO A 125 -7.65 7.00 -15.18
N VAL A 126 -6.33 6.81 -15.25
CA VAL A 126 -5.52 7.19 -16.40
C VAL A 126 -5.92 6.36 -17.63
N TRP A 127 -5.70 6.89 -18.86
CA TRP A 127 -6.16 6.27 -20.09
C TRP A 127 -5.70 4.81 -20.27
N TRP A 128 -4.48 4.45 -19.88
CA TRP A 128 -3.99 3.06 -19.96
C TRP A 128 -4.60 2.12 -18.91
N ALA A 129 -5.29 2.67 -17.92
CA ALA A 129 -6.05 1.91 -16.92
C ALA A 129 -7.58 1.99 -17.18
N GLY A 130 -7.97 2.25 -18.43
CA GLY A 130 -9.38 2.29 -18.84
C GLY A 130 -10.04 3.65 -18.73
N GLY A 131 -9.29 4.72 -18.45
CA GLY A 131 -9.79 6.09 -18.47
C GLY A 131 -9.95 6.66 -19.91
N SER A 132 -10.66 7.77 -20.04
CA SER A 132 -10.69 8.56 -21.28
C SER A 132 -9.47 9.47 -21.39
N ARG A 133 -9.08 9.81 -22.61
CA ARG A 133 -8.11 10.89 -22.90
C ARG A 133 -8.77 12.23 -22.82
#